data_5f5dbfe1b8d9af1b1b396c84efe25ff4
#
_entry.id   5f5dbfe1b8d9af1b1b396c84efe25ff4
#
_cell.length_a   1.000
_cell.length_b   1.000
_cell.length_c   1.000
_cell.angle_alpha   90.00
_cell.angle_beta   90.00
_cell.angle_gamma   90.00
#
_symmetry.space_group_name_H-M   'P 1'
#
loop_
_entity.id
_entity.type
_entity.pdbx_description
1 polymer ?
#
loop_
_entity_poly.entity_id
_entity_poly.type
_entity_poly.pdbx_seq_one_letter_code
_entity_poly.pdbx_strand_id
1 'polypeptide(L)'
;ESYPLARELASFSRADYSHARRVMLVAARCAAVVGADERVCSAAGMYYRIGVLEGAPLAKNGVKMAQRACFPEKVIRIIGEYNGEEALPSTIESAIVHMVDGLLKKLEVLDEDTVGSNWNQDMVIYQTLNEYSAAGLYDRSGLSMNMFLKIREYLVNEEALLV
;
A
#
# COMPACT_ATOMS: atom_id res chain seq x y z
N GLU A 1 -18.07 -9.32 -2.46
CA GLU A 1 -18.00 -9.92 -3.80
C GLU A 1 -16.55 -10.22 -4.14
N SER A 2 -16.21 -11.49 -4.33
CA SER A 2 -14.84 -11.88 -4.61
C SER A 2 -14.64 -12.06 -6.11
N TYR A 3 -13.84 -11.18 -6.69
CA TYR A 3 -13.45 -11.27 -8.08
C TYR A 3 -12.47 -12.44 -8.28
N PRO A 4 -12.40 -13.03 -9.49
CA PRO A 4 -11.54 -14.19 -9.75
C PRO A 4 -10.09 -14.00 -9.33
N LEU A 5 -9.47 -12.85 -9.63
CA LEU A 5 -8.07 -12.59 -9.26
C LEU A 5 -7.86 -12.53 -7.75
N ALA A 6 -8.83 -11.99 -7.01
CA ALA A 6 -8.74 -11.96 -5.55
C ALA A 6 -8.81 -13.38 -4.98
N ARG A 7 -9.66 -14.22 -5.52
CA ARG A 7 -9.75 -15.63 -5.13
C ARG A 7 -8.48 -16.40 -5.47
N GLU A 8 -7.92 -16.17 -6.64
CA GLU A 8 -6.65 -16.78 -7.04
C GLU A 8 -5.52 -16.37 -6.09
N LEU A 9 -5.44 -15.10 -5.73
CA LEU A 9 -4.45 -14.61 -4.77
C LEU A 9 -4.63 -15.30 -3.41
N ALA A 10 -5.85 -15.38 -2.92
CA ALA A 10 -6.16 -16.02 -1.63
C ALA A 10 -5.75 -17.51 -1.64
N SER A 11 -5.96 -18.19 -2.76
CA SER A 11 -5.58 -19.61 -2.91
C SER A 11 -4.08 -19.80 -3.06
N PHE A 12 -3.41 -18.86 -3.73
CA PHE A 12 -1.97 -18.90 -3.96
C PHE A 12 -1.17 -18.60 -2.70
N SER A 13 -1.54 -17.54 -1.97
CA SER A 13 -0.86 -17.13 -0.76
C SER A 13 -1.81 -16.42 0.19
N ARG A 14 -2.14 -17.09 1.28
CA ARG A 14 -2.99 -16.50 2.31
C ARG A 14 -2.33 -15.29 2.96
N ALA A 15 -1.01 -15.32 3.14
CA ALA A 15 -0.28 -14.20 3.70
C ALA A 15 -0.35 -12.95 2.80
N ASP A 16 -0.15 -13.13 1.49
CA ASP A 16 -0.26 -12.02 0.53
C ASP A 16 -1.68 -11.47 0.46
N TYR A 17 -2.67 -12.34 0.50
CA TYR A 17 -4.07 -11.94 0.50
C TYR A 17 -4.45 -11.16 1.77
N SER A 18 -4.03 -11.65 2.94
CA SER A 18 -4.28 -10.96 4.21
C SER A 18 -3.62 -9.60 4.26
N HIS A 19 -2.38 -9.50 3.79
CA HIS A 19 -1.67 -8.23 3.70
C HIS A 19 -2.38 -7.27 2.75
N ALA A 20 -2.79 -7.75 1.56
CA ALA A 20 -3.52 -6.94 0.59
C ALA A 20 -4.83 -6.40 1.18
N ARG A 21 -5.56 -7.21 1.92
CA ARG A 21 -6.79 -6.76 2.59
C ARG A 21 -6.52 -5.64 3.59
N ARG A 22 -5.44 -5.74 4.35
CA ARG A 22 -5.06 -4.68 5.29
C ARG A 22 -4.69 -3.40 4.55
N VAL A 23 -3.90 -3.51 3.48
CA VAL A 23 -3.55 -2.35 2.66
C VAL A 23 -4.81 -1.71 2.06
N MET A 24 -5.72 -2.51 1.54
CA MET A 24 -7.00 -2.03 1.00
C MET A 24 -7.74 -1.14 2.01
N LEU A 25 -7.89 -1.63 3.23
CA LEU A 25 -8.66 -0.91 4.25
C LEU A 25 -7.94 0.33 4.75
N VAL A 26 -6.66 0.22 5.05
CA VAL A 26 -5.88 1.33 5.60
C VAL A 26 -5.64 2.41 4.55
N ALA A 27 -5.33 2.04 3.31
CA ALA A 27 -5.13 3.01 2.23
C ALA A 27 -6.41 3.81 1.93
N ALA A 28 -7.56 3.14 1.92
CA ALA A 28 -8.84 3.84 1.73
C ALA A 28 -9.10 4.84 2.85
N ARG A 29 -8.82 4.48 4.10
CA ARG A 29 -8.95 5.39 5.25
C ARG A 29 -8.01 6.59 5.12
N CYS A 30 -6.76 6.36 4.72
CA CYS A 30 -5.81 7.45 4.51
C CYS A 30 -6.26 8.38 3.38
N ALA A 31 -6.81 7.84 2.30
CA ALA A 31 -7.35 8.63 1.20
C ALA A 31 -8.49 9.54 1.69
N ALA A 32 -9.38 9.02 2.52
CA ALA A 32 -10.47 9.81 3.10
C ALA A 32 -9.97 11.01 3.91
N VAL A 33 -8.89 10.83 4.66
CA VAL A 33 -8.32 11.89 5.51
C VAL A 33 -7.87 13.09 4.69
N VAL A 34 -7.37 12.87 3.47
CA VAL A 34 -6.81 13.95 2.63
C VAL A 34 -7.67 14.28 1.40
N GLY A 35 -8.86 13.69 1.29
CA GLY A 35 -9.74 13.94 0.16
C GLY A 35 -9.29 13.32 -1.15
N ALA A 36 -8.46 12.29 -1.12
CA ALA A 36 -8.05 11.52 -2.29
C ALA A 36 -9.13 10.48 -2.65
N ASP A 37 -8.93 9.76 -3.73
CA ASP A 37 -9.92 8.79 -4.23
C ASP A 37 -9.87 7.48 -3.45
N GLU A 38 -10.81 7.31 -2.51
CA GLU A 38 -10.90 6.12 -1.66
C GLU A 38 -11.13 4.84 -2.45
N ARG A 39 -11.92 4.90 -3.52
CA ARG A 39 -12.24 3.73 -4.33
C ARG A 39 -11.04 3.23 -5.09
N VAL A 40 -10.24 4.15 -5.64
CA VAL A 40 -8.99 3.81 -6.31
C VAL A 40 -8.01 3.19 -5.33
N CYS A 41 -7.86 3.79 -4.15
CA CYS A 41 -6.97 3.25 -3.11
C CYS A 41 -7.43 1.88 -2.63
N SER A 42 -8.72 1.69 -2.46
CA SER A 42 -9.29 0.40 -2.05
C SER A 42 -9.02 -0.68 -3.10
N ALA A 43 -9.36 -0.40 -4.36
CA ALA A 43 -9.15 -1.36 -5.44
C ALA A 43 -7.67 -1.68 -5.64
N ALA A 44 -6.82 -0.65 -5.65
CA ALA A 44 -5.39 -0.85 -5.80
C ALA A 44 -4.80 -1.62 -4.61
N GLY A 45 -5.25 -1.32 -3.40
CA GLY A 45 -4.81 -2.05 -2.21
C GLY A 45 -5.11 -3.54 -2.28
N MET A 46 -6.26 -3.91 -2.86
CA MET A 46 -6.62 -5.32 -3.01
C MET A 46 -5.77 -6.01 -4.09
N TYR A 47 -5.45 -5.32 -5.18
CA TYR A 47 -4.90 -5.95 -6.38
C TYR A 47 -3.45 -5.61 -6.71
N TYR A 48 -2.78 -4.75 -5.94
CA TYR A 48 -1.42 -4.32 -6.32
C TYR A 48 -0.40 -5.46 -6.36
N ARG A 49 -0.63 -6.54 -5.62
CA ARG A 49 0.30 -7.67 -5.56
C ARG A 49 -0.07 -8.85 -6.46
N ILE A 50 -1.04 -8.70 -7.35
CA ILE A 50 -1.45 -9.83 -8.20
C ILE A 50 -0.32 -10.39 -9.06
N GLY A 51 0.73 -9.62 -9.30
CA GLY A 51 1.91 -10.09 -10.01
C GLY A 51 2.58 -11.31 -9.38
N VAL A 52 2.37 -11.57 -8.07
CA VAL A 52 2.91 -12.77 -7.42
C VAL A 52 2.41 -14.05 -8.06
N LEU A 53 1.24 -14.02 -8.71
CA LEU A 53 0.68 -15.18 -9.40
C LEU A 53 1.51 -15.61 -10.61
N GLU A 54 2.23 -14.68 -11.22
CA GLU A 54 3.10 -14.95 -12.37
C GLU A 54 4.60 -14.89 -12.00
N GLY A 55 4.93 -14.37 -10.82
CA GLY A 55 6.31 -14.25 -10.35
C GLY A 55 6.96 -12.92 -10.69
N ALA A 56 8.27 -12.83 -10.45
CA ALA A 56 9.04 -11.61 -10.67
C ALA A 56 9.27 -11.34 -12.16
N PRO A 57 9.37 -10.06 -12.58
CA PRO A 57 9.21 -8.86 -11.74
C PRO A 57 7.75 -8.59 -11.40
N LEU A 58 7.47 -8.44 -10.11
CA LEU A 58 6.10 -8.46 -9.59
C LEU A 58 5.24 -7.31 -10.11
N ALA A 59 5.75 -6.07 -10.05
CA ALA A 59 4.99 -4.91 -10.49
C ALA A 59 4.70 -4.97 -11.99
N LYS A 60 5.69 -5.31 -12.79
CA LYS A 60 5.56 -5.41 -14.24
C LYS A 60 4.54 -6.47 -14.65
N ASN A 61 4.62 -7.65 -14.04
CA ASN A 61 3.68 -8.74 -14.32
C ASN A 61 2.29 -8.41 -13.81
N GLY A 62 2.17 -7.73 -12.66
CA GLY A 62 0.90 -7.25 -12.15
C GLY A 62 0.22 -6.27 -13.09
N VAL A 63 0.98 -5.34 -13.68
CA VAL A 63 0.45 -4.41 -14.68
C VAL A 63 -0.12 -5.15 -15.89
N LYS A 64 0.60 -6.14 -16.40
CA LYS A 64 0.13 -6.93 -17.53
C LYS A 64 -1.17 -7.68 -17.21
N MET A 65 -1.26 -8.27 -16.03
CA MET A 65 -2.46 -8.97 -15.58
C MET A 65 -3.65 -8.01 -15.45
N ALA A 66 -3.43 -6.84 -14.86
CA ALA A 66 -4.47 -5.83 -14.70
C ALA A 66 -4.95 -5.29 -16.03
N GLN A 67 -4.06 -5.11 -17.00
CA GLN A 67 -4.41 -4.68 -18.36
C GLN A 67 -5.29 -5.73 -19.05
N ARG A 68 -4.94 -7.01 -18.92
CA ARG A 68 -5.75 -8.10 -19.48
C ARG A 68 -7.13 -8.18 -18.83
N ALA A 69 -7.22 -7.86 -17.54
CA ALA A 69 -8.48 -7.84 -16.80
C ALA A 69 -9.26 -6.53 -16.96
N CYS A 70 -8.77 -5.60 -17.78
CA CYS A 70 -9.39 -4.31 -18.05
C CYS A 70 -9.62 -3.46 -16.80
N PHE A 71 -8.66 -3.46 -15.89
CA PHE A 71 -8.72 -2.61 -14.69
C PHE A 71 -8.64 -1.13 -15.09
N PRO A 72 -9.20 -0.22 -14.28
CA PRO A 72 -9.06 1.22 -14.52
C PRO A 72 -7.60 1.65 -14.57
N GLU A 73 -7.27 2.60 -15.44
CA GLU A 73 -5.91 3.10 -15.63
C GLU A 73 -5.26 3.59 -14.33
N LYS A 74 -6.03 4.27 -13.49
CA LYS A 74 -5.53 4.76 -12.19
C LYS A 74 -5.08 3.64 -11.28
N VAL A 75 -5.78 2.50 -11.31
CA VAL A 75 -5.42 1.31 -10.53
C VAL A 75 -4.18 0.63 -11.12
N ILE A 76 -4.13 0.48 -12.44
CA ILE A 76 -2.97 -0.10 -13.16
C ILE A 76 -1.70 0.68 -12.83
N ARG A 77 -1.78 1.99 -12.81
CA ARG A 77 -0.65 2.87 -12.49
C ARG A 77 -0.09 2.56 -11.09
N ILE A 78 -0.97 2.42 -10.12
CA ILE A 78 -0.57 2.10 -8.74
C ILE A 78 0.10 0.72 -8.68
N ILE A 79 -0.44 -0.26 -9.39
CA ILE A 79 0.15 -1.60 -9.46
C ILE A 79 1.59 -1.55 -9.99
N GLY A 80 1.86 -0.66 -10.95
CA GLY A 80 3.20 -0.47 -11.52
C GLY A 80 4.16 0.28 -10.62
N GLU A 81 3.65 1.05 -9.67
CA GLU A 81 4.44 1.99 -8.84
C GLU A 81 4.56 1.59 -7.37
N TYR A 82 3.85 0.55 -6.93
CA TYR A 82 3.69 0.30 -5.49
C TYR A 82 5.00 0.03 -4.75
N ASN A 83 5.99 -0.55 -5.39
CA ASN A 83 7.28 -0.88 -4.76
C ASN A 83 8.42 0.08 -5.15
N GLY A 84 8.17 1.00 -6.06
CA GLY A 84 9.16 1.97 -6.51
C GLY A 84 10.28 1.41 -7.39
N GLU A 85 10.24 0.13 -7.73
CA GLU A 85 11.31 -0.49 -8.53
C GLU A 85 11.24 -0.09 -10.00
N GLU A 86 10.05 -0.10 -10.61
CA GLU A 86 9.86 0.30 -12.01
C GLU A 86 9.68 1.81 -12.14
N ALA A 87 8.94 2.43 -11.23
CA ALA A 87 8.68 3.86 -11.20
C ALA A 87 8.27 4.29 -9.81
N LEU A 88 8.55 5.56 -9.48
CA LEU A 88 8.09 6.16 -8.23
C LEU A 88 6.61 6.56 -8.34
N PRO A 89 5.91 6.66 -7.20
CA PRO A 89 4.52 7.09 -7.20
C PRO A 89 4.31 8.42 -7.92
N SER A 90 3.33 8.43 -8.84
CA SER A 90 3.04 9.60 -9.68
C SER A 90 1.65 10.19 -9.44
N THR A 91 0.89 9.64 -8.49
CA THR A 91 -0.41 10.17 -8.06
C THR A 91 -0.47 10.13 -6.55
N ILE A 92 -1.39 10.92 -5.96
CA ILE A 92 -1.60 10.93 -4.51
C ILE A 92 -2.00 9.53 -4.04
N GLU A 93 -2.89 8.87 -4.77
CA GLU A 93 -3.34 7.52 -4.44
C GLU A 93 -2.19 6.51 -4.50
N SER A 94 -1.33 6.63 -5.49
CA SER A 94 -0.15 5.75 -5.61
C SER A 94 0.81 5.94 -4.43
N ALA A 95 1.03 7.19 -4.03
CA ALA A 95 1.86 7.50 -2.85
C ALA A 95 1.26 6.86 -1.59
N ILE A 96 -0.07 6.96 -1.42
CA ILE A 96 -0.75 6.39 -0.26
C ILE A 96 -0.57 4.87 -0.22
N VAL A 97 -0.79 4.18 -1.33
CA VAL A 97 -0.65 2.71 -1.37
C VAL A 97 0.80 2.29 -1.11
N HIS A 98 1.77 2.97 -1.70
CA HIS A 98 3.20 2.72 -1.44
C HIS A 98 3.52 2.86 0.04
N MET A 99 3.10 3.95 0.63
CA MET A 99 3.34 4.28 2.04
C MET A 99 2.73 3.23 2.98
N VAL A 100 1.47 2.89 2.75
CA VAL A 100 0.73 1.94 3.58
C VAL A 100 1.30 0.53 3.43
N ASP A 101 1.59 0.09 2.21
CA ASP A 101 2.21 -1.22 1.96
C ASP A 101 3.54 -1.35 2.71
N GLY A 102 4.42 -0.38 2.54
CA GLY A 102 5.74 -0.42 3.17
C GLY A 102 5.67 -0.38 4.69
N LEU A 103 4.79 0.47 5.24
CA LEU A 103 4.62 0.57 6.68
C LEU A 103 4.07 -0.72 7.27
N LEU A 104 3.01 -1.28 6.69
CA LEU A 104 2.40 -2.52 7.19
C LEU A 104 3.36 -3.70 7.12
N LYS A 105 4.15 -3.80 6.05
CA LYS A 105 5.19 -4.84 5.96
C LYS A 105 6.20 -4.72 7.10
N LYS A 106 6.64 -3.51 7.39
CA LYS A 106 7.60 -3.27 8.46
C LYS A 106 7.05 -3.64 9.82
N LEU A 107 5.79 -3.26 10.09
CA LEU A 107 5.13 -3.61 11.35
C LEU A 107 4.92 -5.12 11.48
N GLU A 108 4.55 -5.79 10.41
CA GLU A 108 4.38 -7.25 10.40
C GLU A 108 5.68 -7.99 10.70
N VAL A 109 6.79 -7.55 10.11
CA VAL A 109 8.12 -8.13 10.38
C VAL A 109 8.52 -7.91 11.83
N LEU A 110 8.29 -6.73 12.38
CA LEU A 110 8.60 -6.43 13.77
C LEU A 110 7.78 -7.27 14.75
N ASP A 111 6.50 -7.51 14.45
CA ASP A 111 5.64 -8.36 15.26
C ASP A 111 6.14 -9.80 15.31
N GLU A 112 6.66 -10.32 14.20
CA GLU A 112 7.20 -11.67 14.11
C GLU A 112 8.56 -11.80 14.80
N ASP A 113 9.46 -10.84 14.55
CA ASP A 113 10.86 -10.92 14.97
C ASP A 113 11.09 -10.51 16.43
N THR A 114 10.17 -9.73 17.00
CA THR A 114 10.34 -9.15 18.33
C THR A 114 9.29 -9.62 19.33
N VAL A 115 8.86 -10.86 19.21
CA VAL A 115 7.93 -11.48 20.16
C VAL A 115 8.50 -11.37 21.58
N GLY A 116 7.78 -10.70 22.46
CA GLY A 116 8.22 -10.47 23.83
C GLY A 116 9.12 -9.26 24.02
N SER A 117 9.51 -8.56 22.95
CA SER A 117 10.28 -7.32 23.01
C SER A 117 9.34 -6.12 22.98
N ASN A 118 9.72 -5.06 23.69
CA ASN A 118 8.98 -3.80 23.63
C ASN A 118 9.52 -2.93 22.50
N TRP A 119 8.70 -2.67 21.49
CA TRP A 119 8.99 -1.67 20.47
C TRP A 119 7.83 -0.68 20.37
N ASN A 120 8.14 0.56 20.04
CA ASN A 120 7.16 1.63 20.02
C ASN A 120 6.61 1.79 18.59
N GLN A 121 5.34 1.45 18.40
CA GLN A 121 4.69 1.53 17.10
C GLN A 121 4.69 2.94 16.53
N ASP A 122 4.40 3.95 17.34
CA ASP A 122 4.38 5.33 16.88
C ASP A 122 5.75 5.78 16.36
N MET A 123 6.81 5.40 17.06
CA MET A 123 8.18 5.71 16.64
C MET A 123 8.51 5.06 15.30
N VAL A 124 8.11 3.80 15.10
CA VAL A 124 8.32 3.09 13.85
C VAL A 124 7.57 3.77 12.71
N ILE A 125 6.32 4.19 12.94
CA ILE A 125 5.52 4.91 11.95
C ILE A 125 6.20 6.21 11.56
N TYR A 126 6.57 7.04 12.52
CA TYR A 126 7.26 8.31 12.26
C TYR A 126 8.57 8.09 11.49
N GLN A 127 9.38 7.16 11.97
CA GLN A 127 10.67 6.89 11.36
C GLN A 127 10.53 6.40 9.92
N THR A 128 9.65 5.43 9.69
CA THR A 128 9.44 4.85 8.36
C THR A 128 8.93 5.89 7.36
N LEU A 129 7.89 6.63 7.73
CA LEU A 129 7.30 7.62 6.83
C LEU A 129 8.25 8.79 6.60
N ASN A 130 8.97 9.24 7.62
CA ASN A 130 9.94 10.33 7.47
C ASN A 130 11.11 9.92 6.56
N GLU A 131 11.55 8.67 6.61
CA GLU A 131 12.57 8.14 5.69
C GLU A 131 12.07 8.16 4.25
N TYR A 132 10.83 7.75 4.00
CA TYR A 132 10.24 7.79 2.66
C TYR A 132 10.15 9.22 2.13
N SER A 133 9.70 10.14 2.96
CA SER A 133 9.61 11.56 2.59
C SER A 133 11.00 12.16 2.30
N ALA A 134 11.96 11.90 3.16
CA ALA A 134 13.33 12.39 3.01
C ALA A 134 14.02 11.82 1.76
N ALA A 135 13.69 10.61 1.37
CA ALA A 135 14.21 9.98 0.16
C ALA A 135 13.58 10.53 -1.13
N GLY A 136 12.60 11.43 -1.02
CA GLY A 136 11.96 12.06 -2.18
C GLY A 136 11.01 11.13 -2.94
N LEU A 137 10.56 10.05 -2.33
CA LEU A 137 9.75 9.04 -3.02
C LEU A 137 8.41 9.58 -3.52
N TYR A 138 7.89 10.63 -2.90
CA TYR A 138 6.57 11.17 -3.22
C TYR A 138 6.61 12.53 -3.90
N ASP A 139 7.79 12.99 -4.29
CA ASP A 139 7.98 14.34 -4.87
C ASP A 139 7.20 14.55 -6.17
N ARG A 140 6.94 13.48 -6.91
CA ARG A 140 6.21 13.54 -8.20
C ARG A 140 4.73 13.17 -8.09
N SER A 141 4.27 12.86 -6.88
CA SER A 141 2.92 12.31 -6.69
C SER A 141 1.83 13.36 -6.59
N GLY A 142 2.18 14.60 -6.30
CA GLY A 142 1.21 15.64 -5.96
C GLY A 142 0.81 15.63 -4.49
N LEU A 143 1.36 14.70 -3.69
CA LEU A 143 1.13 14.68 -2.25
C LEU A 143 1.83 15.87 -1.62
N SER A 144 1.06 16.79 -1.03
CA SER A 144 1.63 17.95 -0.33
C SER A 144 2.18 17.54 1.03
N MET A 145 3.07 18.38 1.59
CA MET A 145 3.56 18.14 2.95
C MET A 145 2.42 18.16 3.97
N ASN A 146 1.43 19.01 3.78
CA ASN A 146 0.25 19.05 4.65
C ASN A 146 -0.54 17.74 4.61
N MET A 147 -0.76 17.21 3.42
CA MET A 147 -1.41 15.89 3.26
C MET A 147 -0.60 14.78 3.90
N PHE A 148 0.72 14.78 3.68
CA PHE A 148 1.62 13.81 4.27
C PHE A 148 1.54 13.82 5.79
N LEU A 149 1.59 15.00 6.39
CA LEU A 149 1.50 15.14 7.84
C LEU A 149 0.16 14.67 8.38
N LYS A 150 -0.94 14.96 7.69
CA LYS A 150 -2.27 14.48 8.09
C LYS A 150 -2.36 12.96 8.06
N ILE A 151 -1.81 12.32 7.04
CA ILE A 151 -1.78 10.87 6.94
C ILE A 151 -0.94 10.27 8.07
N ARG A 152 0.23 10.82 8.30
CA ARG A 152 1.13 10.34 9.36
C ARG A 152 0.47 10.42 10.72
N GLU A 153 -0.13 11.57 11.05
CA GLU A 153 -0.84 11.74 12.34
C GLU A 153 -2.04 10.81 12.46
N TYR A 154 -2.74 10.57 11.36
CA TYR A 154 -3.85 9.60 11.35
C TYR A 154 -3.34 8.18 11.64
N LEU A 155 -2.23 7.78 11.01
CA LEU A 155 -1.69 6.42 11.15
C LEU A 155 -1.15 6.11 12.56
N VAL A 156 -0.73 7.13 13.31
CA VAL A 156 -0.32 6.93 14.72
C VAL A 156 -1.51 6.79 15.66
N ASN A 157 -2.72 7.08 15.19
CA ASN A 157 -3.93 6.83 15.96
C ASN A 157 -4.12 5.32 16.10
N GLU A 158 -4.39 4.85 17.31
CA GLU A 158 -4.52 3.44 17.63
C GLU A 158 -5.51 2.69 16.76
N GLU A 159 -6.60 3.35 16.36
CA GLU A 159 -7.68 2.73 15.58
C GLU A 159 -7.38 2.64 14.07
N ALA A 160 -6.45 3.44 13.58
CA ALA A 160 -6.17 3.53 12.13
C ALA A 160 -5.73 2.18 11.54
N LEU A 161 -4.95 1.41 12.29
CA LEU A 161 -4.36 0.14 11.83
C LEU A 161 -5.15 -1.09 12.29
N LEU A 162 -6.27 -0.89 12.97
CA LEU A 162 -7.16 -1.99 13.37
C LEU A 162 -7.97 -2.49 12.17
N VAL A 163 -7.62 -3.65 11.68
CA VAL A 163 -8.26 -4.26 10.51
C VAL A 163 -8.36 -5.78 10.67
#